data_b07579aa6d1d62b399830abf6da45b23
#
_entry.id   b07579aa6d1d62b399830abf6da45b23
#
_cell.length_a   1.000
_cell.length_b   1.000
_cell.length_c   1.000
_cell.angle_alpha   90.00
_cell.angle_beta   90.00
_cell.angle_gamma   90.00
#
_symmetry.space_group_name_H-M   'P 1'
#
loop_
_entity.id
_entity.type
_entity.pdbx_description
1 polymer ?
#
loop_
_entity_poly.entity_id
_entity_poly.type
_entity_poly.pdbx_seq_one_letter_code
_entity_poly.pdbx_strand_id
1 'polypeptide(L)'
;MKNEKHVLSRRSFVGNTATLAVGLALTGQKVWGIPAYIPNLLKPNSKINGVQLGVITYSFRDLEDQSAEATLQYVLDCGVNAIELMGGTAESFIGRPVNNMDRIKYYNLLKKERNKGLKKDGKKELADLKLQKKSYEKELEQWSKNRSLDGFSKLRKMYNDAGVEIYAFKPDYLLTSKNSDANINYAMQAGKLLGASHVTIELPRESGHTLKLGQMGQKNGIKVAYHGHEQQHSEWWDVALEQSTHNAMNLDLGHYIAAGNTDVLELIKNKNQHILSMHVKDRQNPTNGKSNMAFGMGDTPIKEVLQLMRDQKHSFSATVEYEYETPKTSSVIQEIKKSIEYCQNALES
;
A
#
# COMPACT_ATOMS: atom_id res chain seq x y z
N MET A 1 -46.26 -32.58 -15.30
CA MET A 1 -45.64 -31.97 -14.11
C MET A 1 -44.85 -30.74 -14.60
N LYS A 2 -45.32 -29.53 -14.33
CA LYS A 2 -44.75 -28.27 -14.81
C LYS A 2 -43.72 -27.80 -13.81
N ASN A 3 -42.49 -27.54 -14.27
CA ASN A 3 -41.43 -26.88 -13.51
C ASN A 3 -41.70 -25.36 -13.52
N GLU A 4 -42.05 -24.79 -12.41
CA GLU A 4 -42.14 -23.34 -12.21
C GLU A 4 -40.76 -22.83 -11.77
N LYS A 5 -40.14 -21.99 -12.63
CA LYS A 5 -38.97 -21.20 -12.31
C LYS A 5 -39.42 -20.01 -11.50
N HIS A 6 -39.04 -19.93 -10.23
CA HIS A 6 -39.17 -18.70 -9.42
C HIS A 6 -38.16 -17.65 -9.90
N VAL A 7 -38.68 -16.71 -10.65
CA VAL A 7 -37.97 -15.45 -10.97
C VAL A 7 -38.21 -14.48 -9.82
N LEU A 8 -37.17 -14.19 -9.04
CA LEU A 8 -37.22 -13.17 -8.00
C LEU A 8 -37.34 -11.77 -8.67
N SER A 9 -38.45 -11.12 -8.43
CA SER A 9 -38.78 -9.79 -8.97
C SER A 9 -37.94 -8.71 -8.29
N ARG A 10 -37.51 -7.71 -9.07
CA ARG A 10 -36.76 -6.53 -8.59
C ARG A 10 -37.50 -5.69 -7.53
N ARG A 11 -38.76 -5.99 -7.24
CA ARG A 11 -39.58 -5.31 -6.22
C ARG A 11 -39.37 -5.86 -4.78
N SER A 12 -38.86 -7.06 -4.60
CA SER A 12 -38.58 -7.61 -3.26
C SER A 12 -37.24 -7.16 -2.68
N PHE A 13 -36.36 -6.53 -3.48
CA PHE A 13 -35.08 -6.00 -3.00
C PHE A 13 -35.19 -4.60 -2.37
N VAL A 14 -36.27 -3.85 -2.67
CA VAL A 14 -36.47 -2.47 -2.19
C VAL A 14 -37.25 -2.44 -0.86
N GLY A 15 -37.84 -3.54 -0.44
CA GLY A 15 -38.72 -3.61 0.75
C GLY A 15 -38.04 -3.66 2.12
N ASN A 16 -36.74 -3.99 2.20
CA ASN A 16 -36.05 -4.22 3.47
C ASN A 16 -34.98 -3.16 3.84
N THR A 17 -34.92 -2.03 3.12
CA THR A 17 -33.95 -0.96 3.43
C THR A 17 -34.62 0.38 3.83
N ALA A 18 -35.90 0.38 4.14
CA ALA A 18 -36.65 1.59 4.52
C ALA A 18 -37.12 1.55 5.96
N THR A 19 -36.21 1.51 6.94
CA THR A 19 -36.51 1.95 8.31
C THR A 19 -35.19 2.28 9.02
N LEU A 20 -34.73 3.52 8.89
CA LEU A 20 -33.90 4.28 9.83
C LEU A 20 -33.26 5.52 9.12
N ALA A 21 -34.11 6.34 8.52
CA ALA A 21 -33.71 7.67 8.09
C ALA A 21 -34.75 8.69 8.59
N VAL A 22 -34.86 8.85 9.92
CA VAL A 22 -35.56 9.99 10.51
C VAL A 22 -34.67 10.54 11.63
N GLY A 23 -34.15 11.74 11.41
CA GLY A 23 -33.56 12.57 12.43
C GLY A 23 -32.13 13.00 12.10
N LEU A 24 -32.02 14.11 11.36
CA LEU A 24 -31.03 15.19 11.53
C LEU A 24 -30.93 16.03 10.23
N ALA A 25 -32.03 16.69 9.93
CA ALA A 25 -32.03 17.80 8.99
C ALA A 25 -32.14 19.07 9.81
N LEU A 26 -31.03 19.63 10.29
CA LEU A 26 -30.91 21.03 10.76
C LEU A 26 -29.45 21.26 11.19
N THR A 27 -28.53 21.42 10.26
CA THR A 27 -27.38 22.33 10.29
C THR A 27 -26.62 22.11 8.99
N GLY A 28 -26.36 23.17 8.23
CA GLY A 28 -25.74 23.12 6.89
C GLY A 28 -24.24 22.82 6.89
N GLN A 29 -23.82 21.75 7.54
CA GLN A 29 -22.49 21.15 7.38
C GLN A 29 -22.66 19.86 6.58
N LYS A 30 -21.88 19.72 5.50
CA LYS A 30 -21.75 18.47 4.76
C LYS A 30 -21.19 17.41 5.72
N VAL A 31 -22.08 16.66 6.33
CA VAL A 31 -21.71 15.42 7.04
C VAL A 31 -21.36 14.43 5.94
N TRP A 32 -20.09 14.18 5.76
CA TRP A 32 -19.57 13.03 5.03
C TRP A 32 -20.18 11.79 5.67
N GLY A 33 -21.00 11.09 4.90
CA GLY A 33 -21.69 9.90 5.40
C GLY A 33 -20.68 8.88 5.89
N ILE A 34 -20.70 8.64 7.20
CA ILE A 34 -20.12 7.40 7.74
C ILE A 34 -20.82 6.27 7.01
N PRO A 35 -20.10 5.33 6.35
CA PRO A 35 -20.74 4.17 5.77
C PRO A 35 -21.61 3.52 6.84
N ALA A 36 -22.89 3.30 6.54
CA ALA A 36 -23.82 2.69 7.46
C ALA A 36 -23.17 1.42 8.01
N TYR A 37 -23.09 1.32 9.33
CA TYR A 37 -22.74 0.17 10.13
C TYR A 37 -22.95 -1.15 9.34
N ILE A 38 -21.86 -1.85 9.02
CA ILE A 38 -21.88 -3.16 8.40
C ILE A 38 -22.18 -4.16 9.52
N PRO A 39 -23.45 -4.64 9.67
CA PRO A 39 -23.76 -5.62 10.70
C PRO A 39 -23.28 -6.99 10.22
N ASN A 40 -22.41 -7.65 10.99
CA ASN A 40 -22.14 -9.09 10.95
C ASN A 40 -21.63 -9.72 9.64
N LEU A 41 -20.80 -9.03 8.86
CA LEU A 41 -19.88 -9.75 8.00
C LEU A 41 -18.77 -10.32 8.89
N LEU A 42 -18.49 -11.61 8.80
CA LEU A 42 -17.34 -12.23 9.44
C LEU A 42 -16.12 -11.38 9.09
N LYS A 43 -15.43 -10.86 10.11
CA LYS A 43 -14.22 -10.10 9.91
C LYS A 43 -13.25 -10.93 9.07
N PRO A 44 -12.61 -10.36 8.05
CA PRO A 44 -11.69 -11.14 7.23
C PRO A 44 -10.57 -11.73 8.10
N ASN A 45 -10.11 -12.92 7.74
CA ASN A 45 -8.95 -13.54 8.36
C ASN A 45 -8.06 -14.07 7.24
N SER A 46 -6.93 -13.40 7.02
CA SER A 46 -5.94 -13.79 6.04
C SER A 46 -4.66 -14.38 6.65
N LYS A 47 -4.74 -14.82 7.91
CA LYS A 47 -3.66 -15.57 8.55
C LYS A 47 -3.84 -17.07 8.32
N ILE A 48 -3.00 -17.64 7.45
CA ILE A 48 -3.08 -19.05 7.02
C ILE A 48 -1.87 -19.81 7.56
N ASN A 49 -2.11 -20.88 8.31
CA ASN A 49 -1.06 -21.73 8.89
C ASN A 49 0.07 -20.95 9.60
N GLY A 50 -0.30 -19.85 10.28
CA GLY A 50 0.64 -19.00 11.03
C GLY A 50 1.23 -17.84 10.23
N VAL A 51 1.16 -17.84 8.89
CA VAL A 51 1.65 -16.75 8.04
C VAL A 51 0.54 -15.72 7.81
N GLN A 52 0.82 -14.45 8.10
CA GLN A 52 -0.08 -13.34 7.83
C GLN A 52 0.07 -12.89 6.38
N LEU A 53 -0.98 -13.10 5.58
CA LEU A 53 -1.09 -12.48 4.26
C LEU A 53 -1.67 -11.08 4.41
N GLY A 54 -1.13 -10.13 3.66
CA GLY A 54 -1.58 -8.74 3.62
C GLY A 54 -1.55 -8.20 2.20
N VAL A 55 -1.88 -6.91 2.07
CA VAL A 55 -1.73 -6.16 0.82
C VAL A 55 -1.13 -4.79 1.11
N ILE A 56 -0.21 -4.33 0.26
CA ILE A 56 0.18 -2.93 0.25
C ILE A 56 -0.88 -2.12 -0.51
N THR A 57 -1.35 -1.01 0.05
CA THR A 57 -2.43 -0.22 -0.58
C THR A 57 -2.00 0.48 -1.86
N TYR A 58 -0.72 0.50 -2.20
CA TYR A 58 -0.21 0.85 -3.54
C TYR A 58 -0.81 -0.03 -4.66
N SER A 59 -1.18 -1.26 -4.35
CA SER A 59 -1.85 -2.19 -5.27
C SER A 59 -3.18 -1.64 -5.82
N PHE A 60 -3.80 -0.67 -5.12
CA PHE A 60 -5.06 -0.03 -5.52
C PHE A 60 -4.86 1.30 -6.27
N ARG A 61 -3.63 1.67 -6.65
CA ARG A 61 -3.27 2.96 -7.25
C ARG A 61 -4.02 3.33 -8.53
N ASP A 62 -4.52 2.32 -9.25
CA ASP A 62 -5.26 2.50 -10.51
C ASP A 62 -6.79 2.59 -10.31
N LEU A 63 -7.27 2.45 -9.07
CA LEU A 63 -8.68 2.67 -8.73
C LEU A 63 -8.93 4.17 -8.55
N GLU A 64 -10.15 4.62 -8.90
CA GLU A 64 -10.50 6.03 -8.97
C GLU A 64 -10.47 6.70 -7.58
N ASP A 65 -11.08 6.09 -6.58
CA ASP A 65 -11.15 6.64 -5.24
C ASP A 65 -9.98 6.13 -4.37
N GLN A 66 -9.09 7.06 -4.00
CA GLN A 66 -7.90 6.82 -3.18
C GLN A 66 -8.11 7.27 -1.71
N SER A 67 -9.35 7.54 -1.30
CA SER A 67 -9.67 7.87 0.08
C SER A 67 -9.39 6.69 1.02
N ALA A 68 -9.21 6.99 2.29
CA ALA A 68 -8.97 5.96 3.30
C ALA A 68 -10.18 5.02 3.45
N GLU A 69 -11.38 5.56 3.30
CA GLU A 69 -12.65 4.83 3.36
C GLU A 69 -12.80 3.86 2.19
N ALA A 70 -12.56 4.33 0.96
CA ALA A 70 -12.60 3.49 -0.23
C ALA A 70 -11.51 2.41 -0.19
N THR A 71 -10.30 2.78 0.24
CA THR A 71 -9.19 1.83 0.40
C THR A 71 -9.53 0.73 1.42
N LEU A 72 -10.17 1.07 2.54
CA LEU A 72 -10.66 0.06 3.49
C LEU A 72 -11.64 -0.91 2.82
N GLN A 73 -12.57 -0.41 2.02
CA GLN A 73 -13.52 -1.26 1.30
C GLN A 73 -12.80 -2.19 0.32
N TYR A 74 -11.80 -1.69 -0.43
CA TYR A 74 -10.99 -2.52 -1.35
C TYR A 74 -10.25 -3.65 -0.61
N VAL A 75 -9.71 -3.35 0.56
CA VAL A 75 -9.05 -4.35 1.43
C VAL A 75 -10.04 -5.43 1.86
N LEU A 76 -11.23 -5.04 2.30
CA LEU A 76 -12.31 -5.97 2.68
C LEU A 76 -12.78 -6.82 1.49
N ASP A 77 -12.94 -6.20 0.32
CA ASP A 77 -13.32 -6.89 -0.92
C ASP A 77 -12.27 -7.92 -1.34
N CYS A 78 -11.00 -7.66 -1.05
CA CYS A 78 -9.91 -8.62 -1.27
C CYS A 78 -9.87 -9.75 -0.23
N GLY A 79 -10.61 -9.65 0.88
CA GLY A 79 -10.67 -10.67 1.92
C GLY A 79 -9.44 -10.72 2.83
N VAL A 80 -8.64 -9.63 2.90
CA VAL A 80 -7.47 -9.56 3.78
C VAL A 80 -7.73 -8.68 5.00
N ASN A 81 -7.01 -8.96 6.08
CA ASN A 81 -7.15 -8.27 7.36
C ASN A 81 -5.87 -7.61 7.85
N ALA A 82 -4.86 -7.46 7.00
CA ALA A 82 -3.59 -6.83 7.34
C ALA A 82 -3.05 -6.02 6.15
N ILE A 83 -2.55 -4.81 6.39
CA ILE A 83 -2.09 -3.94 5.31
C ILE A 83 -0.79 -3.19 5.64
N GLU A 84 -0.04 -2.90 4.57
CA GLU A 84 0.91 -1.80 4.53
C GLU A 84 0.21 -0.58 3.91
N LEU A 85 0.02 0.48 4.72
CA LEU A 85 -0.76 1.65 4.32
C LEU A 85 0.12 2.73 3.70
N MET A 86 -0.26 3.20 2.51
CA MET A 86 0.40 4.33 1.84
C MET A 86 0.08 5.67 2.52
N GLY A 87 1.08 6.56 2.55
CA GLY A 87 0.98 7.87 3.14
C GLY A 87 -0.11 8.75 2.54
N GLY A 88 -0.25 8.73 1.21
CA GLY A 88 -1.29 9.49 0.52
C GLY A 88 -2.70 9.14 0.98
N THR A 89 -3.00 7.85 1.10
CA THR A 89 -4.28 7.35 1.62
C THR A 89 -4.49 7.76 3.09
N ALA A 90 -3.47 7.59 3.94
CA ALA A 90 -3.56 7.97 5.34
C ALA A 90 -3.76 9.48 5.55
N GLU A 91 -3.02 10.29 4.79
CA GLU A 91 -3.11 11.75 4.87
C GLU A 91 -4.42 12.30 4.28
N SER A 92 -5.05 11.61 3.32
CA SER A 92 -6.37 12.00 2.79
C SER A 92 -7.42 12.08 3.90
N PHE A 93 -7.39 11.13 4.84
CA PHE A 93 -8.30 11.08 5.99
C PHE A 93 -8.14 12.28 6.94
N ILE A 94 -6.95 12.86 7.02
CA ILE A 94 -6.67 14.05 7.84
C ILE A 94 -6.72 15.35 7.04
N GLY A 95 -7.35 15.33 5.86
CA GLY A 95 -7.64 16.53 5.08
C GLY A 95 -6.51 17.01 4.17
N ARG A 96 -5.58 16.13 3.77
CA ARG A 96 -4.61 16.46 2.70
C ARG A 96 -5.36 16.93 1.46
N PRO A 97 -4.95 18.05 0.82
CA PRO A 97 -5.55 18.49 -0.42
C PRO A 97 -5.50 17.42 -1.52
N VAL A 98 -6.59 17.31 -2.28
CA VAL A 98 -6.66 16.38 -3.42
C VAL A 98 -5.94 16.98 -4.62
N ASN A 99 -5.08 16.20 -5.26
CA ASN A 99 -4.43 16.60 -6.50
C ASN A 99 -5.31 16.22 -7.70
N ASN A 100 -6.10 17.16 -8.19
CA ASN A 100 -7.00 16.97 -9.35
C ASN A 100 -6.27 17.14 -10.70
N MET A 101 -4.96 17.36 -10.72
CA MET A 101 -4.20 17.49 -11.95
C MET A 101 -4.07 16.14 -12.66
N ASP A 102 -4.37 16.10 -13.95
CA ASP A 102 -4.07 14.93 -14.78
C ASP A 102 -2.54 14.74 -14.92
N ARG A 103 -1.99 13.89 -14.06
CA ARG A 103 -0.55 13.62 -13.97
C ARG A 103 -0.03 12.94 -15.23
N ILE A 104 -0.78 12.01 -15.80
CA ILE A 104 -0.36 11.27 -17.01
C ILE A 104 -0.22 12.26 -18.15
N LYS A 105 -1.23 13.08 -18.38
CA LYS A 105 -1.23 14.12 -19.40
C LYS A 105 -0.09 15.12 -19.19
N TYR A 106 0.13 15.56 -17.95
CA TYR A 106 1.21 16.47 -17.58
C TYR A 106 2.58 15.91 -17.99
N TYR A 107 2.91 14.68 -17.60
CA TYR A 107 4.19 14.06 -17.92
C TYR A 107 4.35 13.76 -19.42
N ASN A 108 3.27 13.37 -20.09
CA ASN A 108 3.27 13.17 -21.55
C ASN A 108 3.56 14.47 -22.30
N LEU A 109 2.96 15.59 -21.88
CA LEU A 109 3.22 16.90 -22.47
C LEU A 109 4.65 17.40 -22.17
N LEU A 110 5.16 17.19 -20.96
CA LEU A 110 6.56 17.47 -20.62
C LEU A 110 7.55 16.68 -21.48
N LYS A 111 7.27 15.38 -21.74
CA LYS A 111 8.09 14.56 -22.63
C LYS A 111 8.07 15.10 -24.06
N LYS A 112 6.90 15.50 -24.57
CA LYS A 112 6.78 16.13 -25.89
C LYS A 112 7.48 17.48 -25.95
N GLU A 113 7.41 18.31 -24.89
CA GLU A 113 8.12 19.60 -24.79
C GLU A 113 9.63 19.40 -24.89
N ARG A 114 10.19 18.45 -24.13
CA ARG A 114 11.63 18.10 -24.16
C ARG A 114 12.10 17.64 -25.54
N ASN A 115 11.27 16.89 -26.23
CA ASN A 115 11.55 16.37 -27.57
C ASN A 115 11.23 17.39 -28.69
N LYS A 116 10.98 18.68 -28.36
CA LYS A 116 10.61 19.76 -29.28
C LYS A 116 9.39 19.47 -30.17
N GLY A 117 8.56 18.49 -29.79
CA GLY A 117 7.37 18.05 -30.53
C GLY A 117 6.06 18.69 -30.06
N LEU A 118 6.08 19.70 -29.17
CA LEU A 118 4.87 20.25 -28.57
C LEU A 118 4.28 21.36 -29.45
N LYS A 119 3.05 21.14 -29.97
CA LYS A 119 2.28 22.10 -30.76
C LYS A 119 1.71 23.21 -29.86
N LYS A 120 1.17 24.31 -30.48
CA LYS A 120 0.66 25.50 -29.79
C LYS A 120 -0.39 25.17 -28.73
N ASP A 121 -1.34 24.32 -29.04
CA ASP A 121 -2.40 23.93 -28.09
C ASP A 121 -1.84 23.12 -26.91
N GLY A 122 -0.89 22.19 -27.19
CA GLY A 122 -0.20 21.46 -26.14
C GLY A 122 0.65 22.34 -25.22
N LYS A 123 1.20 23.46 -25.73
CA LYS A 123 1.92 24.45 -24.90
C LYS A 123 0.98 25.17 -23.94
N LYS A 124 -0.22 25.56 -24.41
CA LYS A 124 -1.25 26.17 -23.57
C LYS A 124 -1.68 25.21 -22.47
N GLU A 125 -2.05 23.97 -22.86
CA GLU A 125 -2.48 22.95 -21.94
C GLU A 125 -1.42 22.59 -20.87
N LEU A 126 -0.13 22.49 -21.28
CA LEU A 126 0.97 22.30 -20.34
C LEU A 126 1.13 23.49 -19.39
N ALA A 127 0.92 24.72 -19.87
CA ALA A 127 0.98 25.92 -19.02
C ALA A 127 -0.15 25.88 -17.96
N ASP A 128 -1.37 25.50 -18.35
CA ASP A 128 -2.52 25.36 -17.42
C ASP A 128 -2.24 24.27 -16.37
N LEU A 129 -1.70 23.13 -16.77
CA LEU A 129 -1.31 22.06 -15.85
C LEU A 129 -0.15 22.49 -14.91
N LYS A 130 0.81 23.28 -15.40
CA LYS A 130 1.87 23.87 -14.55
C LYS A 130 1.29 24.82 -13.49
N LEU A 131 0.25 25.60 -13.84
CA LEU A 131 -0.46 26.46 -12.89
C LEU A 131 -1.25 25.64 -11.84
N GLN A 132 -1.98 24.61 -12.26
CA GLN A 132 -2.69 23.70 -11.36
C GLN A 132 -1.71 23.02 -10.37
N LYS A 133 -0.57 22.54 -10.88
CA LYS A 133 0.49 21.96 -10.06
C LYS A 133 0.99 22.94 -9.00
N LYS A 134 1.27 24.20 -9.40
CA LYS A 134 1.75 25.25 -8.49
C LYS A 134 0.69 25.61 -7.42
N SER A 135 -0.60 25.66 -7.79
CA SER A 135 -1.69 25.89 -6.84
C SER A 135 -1.76 24.77 -5.81
N TYR A 136 -1.77 23.52 -6.28
CA TYR A 136 -1.77 22.34 -5.41
C TYR A 136 -0.55 22.31 -4.47
N GLU A 137 0.65 22.61 -4.97
CA GLU A 137 1.87 22.67 -4.15
C GLU A 137 1.76 23.72 -3.03
N LYS A 138 1.16 24.88 -3.32
CA LYS A 138 0.90 25.93 -2.32
C LYS A 138 -0.12 25.47 -1.26
N GLU A 139 -1.21 24.85 -1.67
CA GLU A 139 -2.22 24.30 -0.77
C GLU A 139 -1.63 23.20 0.12
N LEU A 140 -0.83 22.31 -0.48
CA LEU A 140 -0.13 21.24 0.24
C LEU A 140 0.87 21.80 1.25
N GLU A 141 1.61 22.85 0.90
CA GLU A 141 2.53 23.53 1.82
C GLU A 141 1.78 24.15 3.01
N GLN A 142 0.67 24.84 2.75
CA GLN A 142 -0.17 25.42 3.81
C GLN A 142 -0.73 24.35 4.72
N TRP A 143 -1.28 23.27 4.14
CA TRP A 143 -1.79 22.14 4.90
C TRP A 143 -0.68 21.48 5.74
N SER A 144 0.50 21.25 5.17
CA SER A 144 1.62 20.58 5.85
C SER A 144 2.13 21.35 7.08
N LYS A 145 2.00 22.68 7.09
CA LYS A 145 2.35 23.52 8.25
C LYS A 145 1.37 23.39 9.43
N ASN A 146 0.12 23.03 9.12
CA ASN A 146 -0.98 23.01 10.09
C ASN A 146 -1.55 21.59 10.31
N ARG A 147 -1.00 20.56 9.66
CA ARG A 147 -1.48 19.19 9.78
C ARG A 147 -1.36 18.68 11.20
N SER A 148 -2.44 18.03 11.69
CA SER A 148 -2.48 17.39 13.01
C SER A 148 -2.19 15.90 12.90
N LEU A 149 -1.71 15.32 13.98
CA LEU A 149 -1.56 13.88 14.16
C LEU A 149 -2.85 13.21 14.67
N ASP A 150 -3.83 13.98 15.17
CA ASP A 150 -5.00 13.44 15.89
C ASP A 150 -5.88 12.51 15.03
N GLY A 151 -5.91 12.73 13.71
CA GLY A 151 -6.68 11.92 12.79
C GLY A 151 -6.19 10.49 12.64
N PHE A 152 -4.88 10.22 12.82
CA PHE A 152 -4.34 8.88 12.59
C PHE A 152 -4.85 7.82 13.57
N SER A 153 -5.07 8.18 14.83
CA SER A 153 -5.69 7.28 15.80
C SER A 153 -7.16 6.96 15.46
N LYS A 154 -7.88 7.93 14.88
CA LYS A 154 -9.25 7.71 14.39
C LYS A 154 -9.25 6.80 13.14
N LEU A 155 -8.31 7.01 12.23
CA LEU A 155 -8.10 6.16 11.06
C LEU A 155 -7.79 4.72 11.49
N ARG A 156 -6.85 4.53 12.41
CA ARG A 156 -6.56 3.22 13.01
C ARG A 156 -7.81 2.56 13.57
N LYS A 157 -8.60 3.33 14.34
CA LYS A 157 -9.85 2.80 14.93
C LYS A 157 -10.82 2.34 13.84
N MET A 158 -11.02 3.11 12.78
CA MET A 158 -11.90 2.76 11.66
C MET A 158 -11.48 1.43 11.02
N TYR A 159 -10.19 1.23 10.75
CA TYR A 159 -9.68 -0.01 10.18
C TYR A 159 -9.81 -1.20 11.15
N ASN A 160 -9.44 -1.01 12.42
CA ASN A 160 -9.54 -2.05 13.45
C ASN A 160 -10.99 -2.46 13.73
N ASP A 161 -11.95 -1.52 13.72
CA ASP A 161 -13.37 -1.82 13.87
C ASP A 161 -13.88 -2.74 12.75
N ALA A 162 -13.34 -2.57 11.53
CA ALA A 162 -13.60 -3.43 10.39
C ALA A 162 -12.78 -4.74 10.41
N GLY A 163 -11.88 -4.91 11.39
CA GLY A 163 -11.05 -6.11 11.53
C GLY A 163 -9.76 -6.07 10.71
N VAL A 164 -9.35 -4.90 10.22
CA VAL A 164 -8.12 -4.71 9.44
C VAL A 164 -7.04 -4.08 10.30
N GLU A 165 -5.86 -4.70 10.33
CA GLU A 165 -4.65 -4.20 11.00
C GLU A 165 -3.76 -3.44 10.03
N ILE A 166 -3.28 -2.25 10.46
CA ILE A 166 -2.23 -1.52 9.75
C ILE A 166 -0.90 -1.91 10.40
N TYR A 167 -0.21 -2.92 9.86
CA TYR A 167 1.05 -3.39 10.44
C TYR A 167 2.28 -2.60 9.98
N ALA A 168 2.21 -1.95 8.82
CA ALA A 168 3.26 -1.12 8.27
C ALA A 168 2.68 0.18 7.68
N PHE A 169 3.50 1.23 7.68
CA PHE A 169 3.13 2.53 7.12
C PHE A 169 4.22 3.04 6.17
N LYS A 170 3.88 3.29 4.92
CA LYS A 170 4.78 3.87 3.91
C LYS A 170 4.44 5.35 3.71
N PRO A 171 5.10 6.27 4.45
CA PRO A 171 4.77 7.71 4.46
C PRO A 171 5.31 8.45 3.23
N ASP A 172 5.35 7.80 2.07
CA ASP A 172 5.82 8.32 0.80
C ASP A 172 7.23 8.96 0.94
N TYR A 173 7.35 10.21 0.49
CA TYR A 173 8.62 10.95 0.47
C TYR A 173 9.08 11.51 1.83
N LEU A 174 8.25 11.46 2.88
CA LEU A 174 8.52 12.17 4.15
C LEU A 174 9.76 11.67 4.90
N LEU A 175 10.19 10.44 4.66
CA LEU A 175 11.39 9.85 5.26
C LEU A 175 12.68 10.09 4.45
N THR A 176 12.62 10.71 3.28
CA THR A 176 13.80 10.91 2.43
C THR A 176 14.76 11.96 3.02
N SER A 177 16.03 11.90 2.61
CA SER A 177 17.10 12.84 3.05
C SER A 177 16.82 14.32 2.71
N LYS A 178 15.88 14.57 1.81
CA LYS A 178 15.45 15.93 1.43
C LYS A 178 14.50 16.58 2.45
N ASN A 179 14.02 15.82 3.41
CA ASN A 179 13.05 16.31 4.41
C ASN A 179 13.74 16.82 5.67
N SER A 180 13.05 17.76 6.34
CA SER A 180 13.43 18.22 7.67
C SER A 180 13.21 17.13 8.72
N ASP A 181 13.92 17.22 9.84
CA ASP A 181 13.73 16.34 10.99
C ASP A 181 12.29 16.38 11.52
N ALA A 182 11.64 17.53 11.43
CA ALA A 182 10.24 17.68 11.79
C ALA A 182 9.30 16.82 10.92
N ASN A 183 9.53 16.79 9.60
CA ASN A 183 8.76 15.95 8.68
C ASN A 183 9.02 14.46 8.92
N ILE A 184 10.28 14.07 9.12
CA ILE A 184 10.64 12.68 9.43
C ILE A 184 9.99 12.25 10.76
N ASN A 185 10.08 13.10 11.79
CA ASN A 185 9.46 12.84 13.09
C ASN A 185 7.93 12.72 12.99
N TYR A 186 7.29 13.61 12.21
CA TYR A 186 5.85 13.52 11.94
C TYR A 186 5.48 12.17 11.29
N ALA A 187 6.23 11.72 10.29
CA ALA A 187 5.97 10.44 9.61
C ALA A 187 6.09 9.25 10.56
N MET A 188 7.09 9.26 11.45
CA MET A 188 7.28 8.21 12.44
C MET A 188 6.18 8.21 13.51
N GLN A 189 5.77 9.38 13.98
CA GLN A 189 4.66 9.52 14.93
C GLN A 189 3.33 9.09 14.30
N ALA A 190 3.09 9.46 13.04
CA ALA A 190 1.92 8.99 12.28
C ALA A 190 1.88 7.46 12.22
N GLY A 191 2.98 6.80 11.84
CA GLY A 191 3.08 5.34 11.84
C GLY A 191 2.75 4.72 13.19
N LYS A 192 3.27 5.28 14.28
CA LYS A 192 2.98 4.82 15.64
C LYS A 192 1.50 4.99 16.02
N LEU A 193 0.88 6.11 15.68
CA LEU A 193 -0.54 6.37 15.96
C LEU A 193 -1.46 5.47 15.11
N LEU A 194 -1.05 5.14 13.90
CA LEU A 194 -1.72 4.13 13.06
C LEU A 194 -1.61 2.72 13.63
N GLY A 195 -0.71 2.48 14.59
CA GLY A 195 -0.46 1.17 15.18
C GLY A 195 0.53 0.32 14.40
N ALA A 196 1.20 0.90 13.40
CA ALA A 196 2.22 0.20 12.64
C ALA A 196 3.43 -0.18 13.50
N SER A 197 3.96 -1.37 13.29
CA SER A 197 5.20 -1.83 13.93
C SER A 197 6.44 -1.15 13.34
N HIS A 198 6.34 -0.71 12.09
CA HIS A 198 7.42 -0.06 11.36
C HIS A 198 6.89 0.90 10.28
N VAL A 199 7.73 1.84 9.91
CA VAL A 199 7.57 2.64 8.68
C VAL A 199 8.48 2.08 7.60
N THR A 200 8.06 2.20 6.33
CA THR A 200 8.83 1.70 5.18
C THR A 200 9.30 2.83 4.29
N ILE A 201 10.47 2.67 3.72
CA ILE A 201 11.09 3.60 2.76
C ILE A 201 12.07 2.82 1.87
N GLU A 202 12.29 3.30 0.65
CA GLU A 202 13.40 2.84 -0.19
C GLU A 202 14.74 3.03 0.54
N LEU A 203 15.63 2.03 0.52
CA LEU A 203 16.93 2.14 1.18
C LEU A 203 17.71 3.34 0.61
N PRO A 204 18.02 4.35 1.43
CA PRO A 204 18.82 5.49 1.00
C PRO A 204 20.22 5.07 0.55
N ARG A 205 20.74 5.74 -0.45
CA ARG A 205 22.14 5.50 -0.92
C ARG A 205 23.18 5.99 0.10
N GLU A 206 22.83 7.04 0.84
CA GLU A 206 23.70 7.66 1.82
C GLU A 206 23.54 6.96 3.19
N SER A 207 24.56 6.26 3.62
CA SER A 207 24.59 5.53 4.92
C SER A 207 24.38 6.46 6.13
N GLY A 208 24.76 7.74 6.04
CA GLY A 208 24.47 8.72 7.07
C GLY A 208 22.99 8.98 7.26
N HIS A 209 22.16 8.77 6.23
CA HIS A 209 20.72 8.93 6.35
C HIS A 209 20.05 7.71 6.99
N THR A 210 20.51 6.49 6.72
CA THR A 210 20.03 5.28 7.41
C THR A 210 20.38 5.29 8.89
N LEU A 211 21.58 5.77 9.27
CA LEU A 211 21.94 6.02 10.66
C LEU A 211 20.98 7.00 11.32
N LYS A 212 20.71 8.15 10.67
CA LYS A 212 19.76 9.16 11.17
C LYS A 212 18.36 8.59 11.34
N LEU A 213 17.86 7.85 10.36
CA LEU A 213 16.52 7.24 10.42
C LEU A 213 16.43 6.21 11.56
N GLY A 214 17.46 5.40 11.76
CA GLY A 214 17.53 4.45 12.87
C GLY A 214 17.51 5.14 14.24
N GLN A 215 18.27 6.24 14.41
CA GLN A 215 18.27 7.04 15.64
C GLN A 215 16.89 7.71 15.88
N MET A 216 16.27 8.26 14.85
CA MET A 216 14.94 8.85 14.93
C MET A 216 13.86 7.79 15.21
N GLY A 217 13.99 6.61 14.61
CA GLY A 217 13.15 5.45 14.89
C GLY A 217 13.21 5.05 16.36
N GLN A 218 14.42 4.97 16.93
CA GLN A 218 14.65 4.71 18.36
C GLN A 218 13.96 5.75 19.24
N LYS A 219 14.15 7.04 18.92
CA LYS A 219 13.52 8.15 19.66
C LYS A 219 11.99 8.09 19.64
N ASN A 220 11.41 7.68 18.51
CA ASN A 220 9.96 7.59 18.34
C ASN A 220 9.38 6.24 18.77
N GLY A 221 10.21 5.23 19.05
CA GLY A 221 9.78 3.88 19.40
C GLY A 221 9.08 3.17 18.25
N ILE A 222 9.59 3.33 17.01
CA ILE A 222 9.13 2.66 15.81
C ILE A 222 10.33 2.23 14.95
N LYS A 223 10.26 1.09 14.27
CA LYS A 223 11.32 0.64 13.38
C LYS A 223 11.19 1.25 11.99
N VAL A 224 12.30 1.26 11.23
CA VAL A 224 12.36 1.69 9.84
C VAL A 224 12.78 0.51 8.99
N ALA A 225 11.90 0.02 8.14
CA ALA A 225 12.17 -1.10 7.27
C ALA A 225 12.48 -0.60 5.84
N TYR A 226 13.61 -1.05 5.31
CA TYR A 226 14.13 -0.58 4.03
C TYR A 226 13.70 -1.52 2.90
N HIS A 227 12.97 -0.93 1.97
CA HIS A 227 12.52 -1.57 0.73
C HIS A 227 13.55 -1.34 -0.38
N GLY A 228 13.58 -2.23 -1.37
CA GLY A 228 14.42 -2.10 -2.55
C GLY A 228 13.78 -2.64 -3.80
N HIS A 229 14.29 -2.18 -4.94
CA HIS A 229 13.94 -2.66 -6.26
C HIS A 229 15.04 -3.57 -6.82
N GLU A 230 15.38 -3.48 -8.09
CA GLU A 230 16.34 -4.36 -8.77
C GLU A 230 17.82 -4.09 -8.42
N GLN A 231 18.10 -3.23 -7.44
CA GLN A 231 19.43 -3.04 -6.85
C GLN A 231 19.71 -3.97 -5.67
N GLN A 232 18.73 -4.76 -5.22
CA GLN A 232 18.85 -5.66 -4.08
C GLN A 232 19.84 -6.79 -4.36
N HIS A 233 20.60 -7.15 -3.32
CA HIS A 233 21.43 -8.37 -3.21
C HIS A 233 21.53 -8.77 -1.73
N SER A 234 22.08 -9.92 -1.42
CA SER A 234 22.08 -10.49 -0.05
C SER A 234 22.68 -9.58 1.02
N GLU A 235 23.65 -8.74 0.66
CA GLU A 235 24.37 -7.84 1.60
C GLU A 235 23.87 -6.39 1.51
N TRP A 236 22.86 -6.11 0.67
CA TRP A 236 22.45 -4.74 0.35
C TRP A 236 21.97 -3.93 1.56
N TRP A 237 21.44 -4.58 2.59
CA TRP A 237 20.95 -3.95 3.81
C TRP A 237 21.97 -3.87 4.94
N ASP A 238 23.12 -4.57 4.86
CA ASP A 238 24.00 -4.84 5.99
C ASP A 238 24.46 -3.57 6.70
N VAL A 239 24.93 -2.57 5.96
CA VAL A 239 25.35 -1.28 6.53
C VAL A 239 24.23 -0.64 7.36
N ALA A 240 23.00 -0.64 6.87
CA ALA A 240 21.86 -0.05 7.59
C ALA A 240 21.52 -0.89 8.85
N LEU A 241 21.55 -2.20 8.76
CA LEU A 241 21.25 -3.11 9.87
C LEU A 241 22.27 -3.00 11.00
N GLU A 242 23.55 -2.85 10.67
CA GLU A 242 24.64 -2.66 11.65
C GLU A 242 24.56 -1.32 12.38
N GLN A 243 24.00 -0.28 11.76
CA GLN A 243 23.95 1.06 12.31
C GLN A 243 22.93 1.24 13.45
N SER A 244 21.84 0.48 13.46
CA SER A 244 20.78 0.60 14.46
C SER A 244 19.91 -0.63 14.54
N THR A 245 19.53 -1.03 15.75
CA THR A 245 18.53 -2.07 16.01
C THR A 245 17.11 -1.64 15.59
N HIS A 246 16.90 -0.36 15.24
CA HIS A 246 15.65 0.17 14.69
C HIS A 246 15.62 0.16 13.17
N ASN A 247 16.72 -0.16 12.50
CA ASN A 247 16.77 -0.43 11.08
C ASN A 247 16.40 -1.90 10.82
N ALA A 248 15.63 -2.13 9.76
CA ALA A 248 15.10 -3.45 9.43
C ALA A 248 14.93 -3.60 7.90
N MET A 249 14.47 -4.76 7.47
CA MET A 249 14.23 -5.08 6.06
C MET A 249 12.72 -5.11 5.78
N ASN A 250 12.31 -4.48 4.67
CA ASN A 250 11.12 -4.80 3.90
C ASN A 250 11.62 -5.45 2.61
N LEU A 251 11.72 -6.77 2.60
CA LEU A 251 12.25 -7.51 1.46
C LEU A 251 11.22 -7.54 0.33
N ASP A 252 11.58 -7.09 -0.88
CA ASP A 252 10.75 -7.31 -2.05
C ASP A 252 11.23 -8.56 -2.80
N LEU A 253 10.42 -9.60 -2.75
CA LEU A 253 10.73 -10.90 -3.32
C LEU A 253 10.86 -10.86 -4.83
N GLY A 254 9.90 -10.23 -5.51
CA GLY A 254 9.90 -10.15 -6.97
C GLY A 254 11.03 -9.29 -7.53
N HIS A 255 11.31 -8.16 -6.89
CA HIS A 255 12.45 -7.31 -7.28
C HIS A 255 13.79 -7.99 -7.02
N TYR A 256 13.90 -8.80 -5.97
CA TYR A 256 15.09 -9.57 -5.67
C TYR A 256 15.42 -10.57 -6.80
N ILE A 257 14.41 -11.28 -7.29
CA ILE A 257 14.56 -12.22 -8.43
C ILE A 257 14.82 -11.47 -9.74
N ALA A 258 14.12 -10.36 -9.99
CA ALA A 258 14.34 -9.53 -11.18
C ALA A 258 15.71 -8.83 -11.20
N ALA A 259 16.36 -8.69 -10.03
CA ALA A 259 17.76 -8.25 -9.92
C ALA A 259 18.74 -9.32 -10.42
N GLY A 260 18.35 -10.59 -10.49
CA GLY A 260 19.16 -11.71 -10.91
C GLY A 260 19.66 -12.58 -9.76
N ASN A 261 19.20 -12.35 -8.54
CA ASN A 261 19.56 -13.16 -7.40
C ASN A 261 18.80 -14.50 -7.41
N THR A 262 19.44 -15.55 -6.89
CA THR A 262 18.91 -16.92 -6.84
C THR A 262 18.88 -17.51 -5.43
N ASP A 263 19.36 -16.77 -4.45
CA ASP A 263 19.64 -17.20 -3.07
C ASP A 263 18.60 -16.69 -2.04
N VAL A 264 17.40 -16.34 -2.48
CA VAL A 264 16.40 -15.68 -1.61
C VAL A 264 15.98 -16.54 -0.40
N LEU A 265 15.89 -17.86 -0.55
CA LEU A 265 15.58 -18.76 0.57
C LEU A 265 16.71 -18.75 1.63
N GLU A 266 17.95 -18.68 1.18
CA GLU A 266 19.14 -18.56 2.04
C GLU A 266 19.15 -17.20 2.74
N LEU A 267 18.91 -16.11 2.00
CA LEU A 267 18.79 -14.76 2.54
C LEU A 267 17.75 -14.72 3.69
N ILE A 268 16.55 -15.29 3.46
CA ILE A 268 15.49 -15.30 4.46
C ILE A 268 15.93 -16.09 5.70
N LYS A 269 16.53 -17.28 5.54
CA LYS A 269 17.02 -18.09 6.67
C LYS A 269 18.06 -17.33 7.50
N ASN A 270 18.99 -16.64 6.85
CA ASN A 270 20.10 -15.97 7.51
C ASN A 270 19.70 -14.62 8.14
N LYS A 271 18.72 -13.90 7.57
CA LYS A 271 18.33 -12.55 7.98
C LYS A 271 16.88 -12.42 8.47
N ASN A 272 16.18 -13.54 8.74
CA ASN A 272 14.77 -13.52 9.16
C ASN A 272 14.50 -12.58 10.34
N GLN A 273 15.41 -12.47 11.29
CA GLN A 273 15.29 -11.60 12.47
C GLN A 273 15.27 -10.10 12.13
N HIS A 274 15.73 -9.71 10.94
CA HIS A 274 15.74 -8.33 10.46
C HIS A 274 14.59 -8.02 9.53
N ILE A 275 13.87 -9.04 9.02
CA ILE A 275 12.72 -8.85 8.12
C ILE A 275 11.47 -8.54 8.97
N LEU A 276 10.82 -7.42 8.72
CA LEU A 276 9.56 -7.04 9.38
C LEU A 276 8.34 -7.24 8.49
N SER A 277 8.52 -7.11 7.21
CA SER A 277 7.52 -7.39 6.17
C SER A 277 8.21 -7.76 4.87
N MET A 278 7.49 -8.43 4.01
CA MET A 278 7.99 -8.86 2.70
C MET A 278 6.94 -8.57 1.63
N HIS A 279 7.32 -7.88 0.56
CA HIS A 279 6.46 -7.77 -0.61
C HIS A 279 6.54 -9.05 -1.43
N VAL A 280 5.37 -9.60 -1.73
CA VAL A 280 5.19 -10.76 -2.58
C VAL A 280 4.59 -10.29 -3.90
N LYS A 281 5.36 -10.40 -4.94
CA LYS A 281 4.94 -10.22 -6.33
C LYS A 281 5.66 -11.23 -7.21
N ASP A 282 5.04 -11.61 -8.30
CA ASP A 282 5.67 -12.50 -9.26
C ASP A 282 6.35 -11.71 -10.37
N ARG A 283 7.60 -12.00 -10.62
CA ARG A 283 8.40 -11.35 -11.66
C ARG A 283 9.25 -12.35 -12.40
N GLN A 284 9.55 -12.01 -13.64
CA GLN A 284 10.56 -12.72 -14.42
C GLN A 284 11.97 -12.31 -13.99
N ASN A 285 12.90 -13.25 -14.03
CA ASN A 285 14.32 -13.00 -13.85
C ASN A 285 14.92 -12.24 -15.06
N PRO A 286 16.18 -11.78 -15.01
CA PRO A 286 16.78 -11.03 -16.11
C PRO A 286 16.81 -11.77 -17.46
N THR A 287 16.94 -13.09 -17.45
CA THR A 287 16.98 -13.89 -18.68
C THR A 287 15.62 -13.91 -19.39
N ASN A 288 14.53 -13.82 -18.61
CA ASN A 288 13.16 -13.87 -19.09
C ASN A 288 12.51 -12.48 -19.26
N GLY A 289 13.24 -11.38 -19.03
CA GLY A 289 12.80 -10.03 -19.36
C GLY A 289 12.34 -9.16 -18.19
N LYS A 290 12.39 -9.63 -16.94
CA LYS A 290 12.10 -8.87 -15.71
C LYS A 290 10.67 -8.33 -15.59
N SER A 291 9.72 -8.82 -16.37
CA SER A 291 8.34 -8.33 -16.35
C SER A 291 7.62 -8.70 -15.05
N ASN A 292 6.68 -7.86 -14.62
CA ASN A 292 5.71 -8.24 -13.60
C ASN A 292 4.71 -9.24 -14.19
N MET A 293 4.43 -10.31 -13.47
CA MET A 293 3.61 -11.44 -13.94
C MET A 293 2.47 -11.72 -12.97
N ALA A 294 1.40 -12.32 -13.47
CA ALA A 294 0.40 -12.92 -12.59
C ALA A 294 1.05 -14.04 -11.77
N PHE A 295 0.62 -14.21 -10.52
CA PHE A 295 1.23 -15.16 -9.58
C PHE A 295 1.23 -16.59 -10.14
N GLY A 296 2.39 -17.24 -10.10
CA GLY A 296 2.64 -18.55 -10.68
C GLY A 296 3.04 -18.56 -12.15
N MET A 297 3.18 -17.38 -12.79
CA MET A 297 3.54 -17.24 -14.20
C MET A 297 4.94 -16.65 -14.40
N GLY A 298 5.60 -16.22 -13.33
CA GLY A 298 6.96 -15.69 -13.33
C GLY A 298 7.99 -16.68 -12.80
N ASP A 299 9.13 -16.13 -12.36
CA ASP A 299 10.27 -16.92 -11.86
C ASP A 299 10.46 -16.74 -10.34
N THR A 300 9.57 -16.00 -9.66
CA THR A 300 9.68 -15.78 -8.23
C THR A 300 9.25 -17.03 -7.47
N PRO A 301 10.08 -17.60 -6.57
CA PRO A 301 9.76 -18.82 -5.83
C PRO A 301 8.79 -18.55 -4.66
N ILE A 302 7.60 -18.00 -4.99
CA ILE A 302 6.59 -17.55 -4.01
C ILE A 302 6.17 -18.72 -3.11
N LYS A 303 5.88 -19.88 -3.72
CA LYS A 303 5.42 -21.07 -2.98
C LYS A 303 6.46 -21.53 -1.96
N GLU A 304 7.70 -21.68 -2.39
CA GLU A 304 8.80 -22.15 -1.57
C GLU A 304 9.08 -21.19 -0.41
N VAL A 305 9.02 -19.88 -0.67
CA VAL A 305 9.20 -18.83 0.35
C VAL A 305 8.06 -18.85 1.37
N LEU A 306 6.82 -18.95 0.94
CA LEU A 306 5.66 -19.00 1.85
C LEU A 306 5.68 -20.28 2.70
N GLN A 307 6.05 -21.41 2.12
CA GLN A 307 6.22 -22.67 2.85
C GLN A 307 7.37 -22.57 3.86
N LEU A 308 8.51 -21.96 3.49
CA LEU A 308 9.60 -21.67 4.42
C LEU A 308 9.12 -20.81 5.61
N MET A 309 8.32 -19.77 5.34
CA MET A 309 7.74 -18.91 6.39
C MET A 309 6.84 -19.72 7.33
N ARG A 310 5.99 -20.58 6.81
CA ARG A 310 5.11 -21.47 7.57
C ARG A 310 5.91 -22.44 8.43
N ASP A 311 6.83 -23.16 7.81
CA ASP A 311 7.55 -24.29 8.44
C ASP A 311 8.52 -23.80 9.51
N GLN A 312 9.15 -22.64 9.31
CA GLN A 312 10.04 -22.01 10.29
C GLN A 312 9.33 -21.02 11.22
N LYS A 313 7.99 -20.86 11.06
CA LYS A 313 7.14 -19.98 11.90
C LYS A 313 7.64 -18.53 11.94
N HIS A 314 8.04 -18.00 10.77
CA HIS A 314 8.42 -16.61 10.68
C HIS A 314 7.22 -15.69 10.97
N SER A 315 7.47 -14.58 11.70
CA SER A 315 6.42 -13.69 12.20
C SER A 315 6.15 -12.48 11.31
N PHE A 316 6.97 -12.23 10.28
CA PHE A 316 6.76 -11.11 9.37
C PHE A 316 5.65 -11.41 8.37
N SER A 317 4.99 -10.34 7.88
CA SER A 317 3.87 -10.46 6.95
C SER A 317 4.34 -10.68 5.52
N ALA A 318 3.60 -11.52 4.78
CA ALA A 318 3.71 -11.66 3.34
C ALA A 318 2.66 -10.73 2.67
N THR A 319 3.14 -9.64 2.10
CA THR A 319 2.34 -8.52 1.58
C THR A 319 2.20 -8.64 0.07
N VAL A 320 1.02 -8.95 -0.42
CA VAL A 320 0.77 -8.95 -1.87
C VAL A 320 0.94 -7.53 -2.41
N GLU A 321 1.78 -7.40 -3.44
CA GLU A 321 1.91 -6.18 -4.23
C GLU A 321 1.55 -6.45 -5.68
N TYR A 322 0.43 -5.85 -6.12
CA TYR A 322 -0.10 -6.00 -7.45
C TYR A 322 0.49 -4.96 -8.41
N GLU A 323 1.26 -5.42 -9.41
CA GLU A 323 1.93 -4.54 -10.37
C GLU A 323 1.89 -5.00 -11.83
N TYR A 324 1.33 -6.18 -12.14
CA TYR A 324 1.18 -6.58 -13.53
C TYR A 324 -0.05 -5.93 -14.19
N GLU A 325 -0.07 -5.94 -15.54
CA GLU A 325 -1.17 -5.33 -16.30
C GLU A 325 -2.48 -6.09 -16.07
N THR A 326 -3.52 -5.34 -15.71
CA THR A 326 -4.86 -5.90 -15.48
C THR A 326 -5.42 -6.44 -16.80
N PRO A 327 -5.76 -7.74 -16.90
CA PRO A 327 -6.39 -8.29 -18.09
C PRO A 327 -7.71 -7.59 -18.41
N LYS A 328 -8.01 -7.36 -19.70
CA LYS A 328 -9.23 -6.66 -20.14
C LYS A 328 -10.54 -7.28 -19.63
N THR A 329 -10.52 -8.57 -19.32
CA THR A 329 -11.68 -9.34 -18.81
C THR A 329 -11.73 -9.42 -17.29
N SER A 330 -10.89 -8.67 -16.58
CA SER A 330 -10.75 -8.72 -15.12
C SER A 330 -10.73 -7.31 -14.52
N SER A 331 -10.58 -7.21 -13.21
CA SER A 331 -10.42 -5.96 -12.49
C SER A 331 -9.27 -6.06 -11.48
N VAL A 332 -8.75 -4.92 -11.03
CA VAL A 332 -7.69 -4.84 -10.01
C VAL A 332 -8.03 -5.70 -8.79
N ILE A 333 -9.24 -5.58 -8.26
CA ILE A 333 -9.69 -6.35 -7.10
C ILE A 333 -9.71 -7.85 -7.39
N GLN A 334 -10.18 -8.26 -8.56
CA GLN A 334 -10.21 -9.69 -8.94
C GLN A 334 -8.79 -10.25 -9.07
N GLU A 335 -7.85 -9.50 -9.64
CA GLU A 335 -6.47 -9.96 -9.79
C GLU A 335 -5.74 -10.04 -8.44
N ILE A 336 -5.96 -9.08 -7.55
CA ILE A 336 -5.42 -9.15 -6.18
C ILE A 336 -5.99 -10.38 -5.44
N LYS A 337 -7.31 -10.66 -5.58
CA LYS A 337 -7.91 -11.88 -4.98
C LYS A 337 -7.27 -13.15 -5.51
N LYS A 338 -7.01 -13.27 -6.81
CA LYS A 338 -6.30 -14.41 -7.40
C LYS A 338 -4.88 -14.56 -6.84
N SER A 339 -4.17 -13.44 -6.63
CA SER A 339 -2.83 -13.44 -6.04
C SER A 339 -2.86 -13.92 -4.58
N ILE A 340 -3.87 -13.49 -3.82
CA ILE A 340 -4.08 -13.94 -2.43
C ILE A 340 -4.44 -15.43 -2.40
N GLU A 341 -5.34 -15.89 -3.26
CA GLU A 341 -5.73 -17.29 -3.38
C GLU A 341 -4.52 -18.17 -3.74
N TYR A 342 -3.65 -17.72 -4.65
CA TYR A 342 -2.40 -18.41 -4.96
C TYR A 342 -1.53 -18.58 -3.71
N CYS A 343 -1.38 -17.52 -2.92
CA CYS A 343 -0.62 -17.57 -1.66
C CYS A 343 -1.26 -18.51 -0.62
N GLN A 344 -2.59 -18.50 -0.49
CA GLN A 344 -3.33 -19.41 0.40
C GLN A 344 -3.09 -20.85 0.02
N ASN A 345 -3.26 -21.20 -1.26
CA ASN A 345 -3.03 -22.55 -1.78
C ASN A 345 -1.57 -23.00 -1.55
N ALA A 346 -0.61 -22.10 -1.69
CA ALA A 346 0.81 -22.38 -1.42
C ALA A 346 1.07 -22.70 0.07
N LEU A 347 0.35 -22.06 0.98
CA LEU A 347 0.46 -22.28 2.42
C LEU A 347 -0.29 -23.53 2.91
N GLU A 348 -1.32 -23.97 2.19
CA GLU A 348 -2.12 -25.15 2.51
C GLU A 348 -1.57 -26.45 1.93
N SER A 349 -0.67 -26.35 0.93
CA SER A 349 -0.07 -27.51 0.22
C SER A 349 1.10 -28.19 0.96
#